data_e68e397cd3bac4e9bacd173021258dd7
#
_entry.id   e68e397cd3bac4e9bacd173021258dd7
#
_cell.length_a   1.000
_cell.length_b   1.000
_cell.length_c   1.000
_cell.angle_alpha   90.00
_cell.angle_beta   90.00
_cell.angle_gamma   90.00
#
_symmetry.space_group_name_H-M   'P 1'
#
loop_
_entity.id
_entity.type
_entity.pdbx_description
1 polymer ?
#
loop_
_entity_poly.entity_id
_entity_poly.type
_entity_poly.pdbx_seq_one_letter_code
_entity_poly.pdbx_strand_id
1 'polypeptide(L)'
;MKAEVYLEDDPGFRFALLDGLTIGREGDINIGRLEGSKFVSRIHATFVKEGGAWYIRDEHSRNFTYVNSVKIEPGGMKKLSNDDLISFGYMSFVYTEKD
;
A
#
# COMPACT_ATOMS: atom_id res chain seq x y z
N MET A 1 6.17 -3.75 17.77
CA MET A 1 6.60 -3.77 16.36
C MET A 1 6.08 -2.54 15.64
N LYS A 2 6.93 -1.85 14.92
CA LYS A 2 6.54 -0.75 14.05
C LYS A 2 6.45 -1.24 12.61
N ALA A 3 5.40 -0.86 11.92
CA ALA A 3 5.25 -1.14 10.50
C ALA A 3 5.27 0.18 9.73
N GLU A 4 6.07 0.22 8.68
CA GLU A 4 6.21 1.39 7.81
C GLU A 4 6.15 0.97 6.36
N VAL A 5 5.80 1.93 5.51
CA VAL A 5 5.82 1.76 4.06
C VAL A 5 6.57 2.94 3.47
N TYR A 6 7.44 2.68 2.48
CA TYR A 6 8.16 3.74 1.78
C TYR A 6 8.10 3.52 0.27
N LEU A 7 8.19 4.63 -0.47
CA LEU A 7 8.23 4.57 -1.92
C LEU A 7 9.58 4.01 -2.36
N GLU A 8 9.56 2.98 -3.19
CA GLU A 8 10.78 2.25 -3.57
C GLU A 8 11.83 3.17 -4.20
N ASP A 9 11.41 4.04 -5.12
CA ASP A 9 12.31 4.92 -5.85
C ASP A 9 12.69 6.19 -5.07
N ASP A 10 12.01 6.45 -3.97
CA ASP A 10 12.30 7.62 -3.11
C ASP A 10 12.00 7.26 -1.65
N PRO A 11 12.92 6.55 -1.00
CA PRO A 11 12.71 6.06 0.37
C PRO A 11 12.46 7.15 1.41
N GLY A 12 12.76 8.41 1.08
CA GLY A 12 12.41 9.54 1.94
C GLY A 12 10.90 9.74 2.07
N PHE A 13 10.13 9.31 1.07
CA PHE A 13 8.67 9.29 1.17
C PHE A 13 8.27 8.02 1.91
N ARG A 14 8.02 8.16 3.22
CA ARG A 14 7.66 7.03 4.07
C ARG A 14 6.63 7.43 5.10
N PHE A 15 5.87 6.45 5.56
CA PHE A 15 4.85 6.69 6.56
C PHE A 15 4.69 5.45 7.45
N ALA A 16 4.36 5.71 8.73
CA ALA A 16 4.01 4.65 9.67
C ALA A 16 2.58 4.21 9.41
N LEU A 17 2.31 2.92 9.54
CA LEU A 17 0.98 2.38 9.33
C LEU A 17 0.10 2.59 10.56
N LEU A 18 -1.16 2.92 10.30
CA LEU A 18 -2.24 2.95 11.27
C LEU A 18 -3.37 2.09 10.70
N ASP A 19 -4.08 1.40 11.58
CA ASP A 19 -5.20 0.56 11.16
C ASP A 19 -6.26 1.40 10.46
N GLY A 20 -6.65 0.98 9.26
CA GLY A 20 -7.64 1.68 8.46
C GLY A 20 -7.08 2.80 7.58
N LEU A 21 -5.76 2.95 7.54
CA LEU A 21 -5.11 4.00 6.74
C LEU A 21 -5.27 3.71 5.24
N THR A 22 -5.87 4.65 4.52
CA THR A 22 -6.06 4.51 3.07
C THR A 22 -4.91 5.15 2.29
N ILE A 23 -4.60 4.58 1.14
CA ILE A 23 -3.61 5.13 0.22
C ILE A 23 -4.22 5.26 -1.18
N GLY A 24 -3.94 6.38 -1.84
CA GLY A 24 -4.47 6.68 -3.17
C GLY A 24 -4.26 8.14 -3.51
N ARG A 25 -4.77 8.56 -4.67
CA ARG A 25 -4.65 9.96 -5.10
C ARG A 25 -5.38 10.91 -4.15
N GLU A 26 -6.39 10.41 -3.41
CA GLU A 26 -7.16 11.18 -2.43
C GLU A 26 -7.30 10.39 -1.11
N GLY A 27 -6.38 9.47 -0.84
CA GLY A 27 -6.39 8.71 0.42
C GLY A 27 -5.76 9.49 1.57
N ASP A 28 -5.78 8.88 2.76
CA ASP A 28 -5.09 9.45 3.93
C ASP A 28 -3.61 9.67 3.61
N ILE A 29 -3.00 8.66 2.98
CA ILE A 29 -1.71 8.83 2.34
C ILE A 29 -2.03 9.25 0.91
N ASN A 30 -1.90 10.54 0.66
CA ASN A 30 -2.23 11.15 -0.62
C ASN A 30 -1.00 11.12 -1.52
N ILE A 31 -1.03 10.29 -2.56
CA ILE A 31 0.08 10.16 -3.52
C ILE A 31 -0.23 10.84 -4.86
N GLY A 32 -1.28 11.67 -4.91
CA GLY A 32 -1.74 12.30 -6.14
C GLY A 32 -0.73 13.22 -6.80
N ARG A 33 0.24 13.73 -6.04
CA ARG A 33 1.28 14.63 -6.58
C ARG A 33 2.54 13.89 -7.03
N LEU A 34 2.61 12.60 -6.75
CA LEU A 34 3.80 11.81 -7.10
C LEU A 34 3.74 11.37 -8.56
N GLU A 35 4.91 11.27 -9.19
CA GLU A 35 5.01 10.77 -10.54
C GLU A 35 4.47 9.33 -10.62
N GLY A 36 3.69 9.04 -11.66
CA GLY A 36 3.10 7.73 -11.85
C GLY A 36 1.73 7.57 -11.20
N SER A 37 1.26 8.54 -10.41
CA SER A 37 0.01 8.43 -9.66
C SER A 37 -1.25 8.40 -10.53
N LYS A 38 -1.17 8.80 -11.79
CA LYS A 38 -2.35 8.88 -12.64
C LYS A 38 -3.02 7.51 -12.85
N PHE A 39 -2.29 6.41 -12.63
CA PHE A 39 -2.82 5.04 -12.73
C PHE A 39 -3.30 4.49 -11.39
N VAL A 40 -3.21 5.30 -10.33
CA VAL A 40 -3.66 4.93 -8.99
C VAL A 40 -5.07 5.47 -8.79
N SER A 41 -5.95 4.68 -8.20
CA SER A 41 -7.31 5.10 -7.89
C SER A 41 -7.32 6.15 -6.77
N ARG A 42 -8.40 6.90 -6.66
CA ARG A 42 -8.54 7.92 -5.59
C ARG A 42 -8.36 7.29 -4.22
N ILE A 43 -9.10 6.21 -3.94
CA ILE A 43 -8.85 5.34 -2.77
C ILE A 43 -8.48 3.99 -3.36
N HIS A 44 -7.21 3.66 -3.33
CA HIS A 44 -6.70 2.47 -4.01
C HIS A 44 -6.68 1.25 -3.11
N ALA A 45 -6.19 1.42 -1.89
CA ALA A 45 -6.05 0.33 -0.94
C ALA A 45 -6.15 0.85 0.48
N THR A 46 -6.37 -0.06 1.43
CA THR A 46 -6.42 0.23 2.86
C THR A 46 -5.48 -0.72 3.59
N PHE A 47 -4.72 -0.18 4.53
CA PHE A 47 -3.89 -0.99 5.43
C PHE A 47 -4.73 -1.36 6.64
N VAL A 48 -4.79 -2.66 6.95
CA VAL A 48 -5.64 -3.20 8.02
C VAL A 48 -4.79 -3.99 8.98
N LYS A 49 -4.99 -3.79 10.29
CA LYS A 49 -4.31 -4.58 11.32
C LYS A 49 -5.31 -5.56 11.93
N GLU A 50 -4.99 -6.83 11.88
CA GLU A 50 -5.81 -7.90 12.46
C GLU A 50 -4.92 -8.93 13.15
N GLY A 51 -5.26 -9.29 14.38
CA GLY A 51 -4.54 -10.33 15.10
C GLY A 51 -3.04 -10.08 15.22
N GLY A 52 -2.64 -8.82 15.31
CA GLY A 52 -1.22 -8.45 15.40
C GLY A 52 -0.48 -8.46 14.06
N ALA A 53 -1.14 -8.77 12.96
CA ALA A 53 -0.55 -8.78 11.63
C ALA A 53 -1.09 -7.63 10.78
N TRP A 54 -0.31 -7.20 9.81
CA TRP A 54 -0.72 -6.19 8.84
C TRP A 54 -1.15 -6.83 7.54
N TYR A 55 -2.20 -6.25 6.96
CA TYR A 55 -2.78 -6.68 5.67
C TYR A 55 -2.96 -5.46 4.79
N ILE A 56 -3.00 -5.67 3.49
CA ILE A 56 -3.44 -4.66 2.54
C ILE A 56 -4.69 -5.17 1.83
N ARG A 57 -5.72 -4.31 1.75
CA ARG A 57 -6.97 -4.62 1.06
C ARG A 57 -7.09 -3.74 -0.17
N ASP A 58 -7.38 -4.34 -1.31
CA ASP A 58 -7.68 -3.59 -2.52
C ASP A 58 -9.09 -3.02 -2.42
N GLU A 59 -9.27 -1.74 -2.70
CA GLU A 59 -10.57 -1.07 -2.62
C GLU A 59 -11.25 -1.02 -3.99
N HIS A 60 -11.31 -2.15 -4.68
CA HIS A 60 -11.87 -2.25 -6.03
C HIS A 60 -11.20 -1.26 -6.97
N SER A 61 -9.89 -1.17 -6.87
CA SER A 61 -9.10 -0.23 -7.65
C SER A 61 -9.16 -0.56 -9.15
N ARG A 62 -8.99 0.48 -9.97
CA ARG A 62 -9.09 0.34 -11.42
C ARG A 62 -7.97 -0.54 -12.00
N ASN A 63 -6.76 -0.40 -11.47
CA ASN A 63 -5.57 -1.10 -11.99
C ASN A 63 -5.00 -2.12 -11.02
N PHE A 64 -5.79 -2.52 -10.03
CA PHE A 64 -5.47 -3.56 -9.05
C PHE A 64 -4.32 -3.21 -8.11
N THR A 65 -4.19 -4.00 -7.05
CA THR A 65 -3.08 -3.95 -6.10
C THR A 65 -2.32 -5.27 -6.22
N TYR A 66 -1.00 -5.18 -6.24
CA TYR A 66 -0.13 -6.35 -6.33
C TYR A 66 0.78 -6.40 -5.11
N VAL A 67 1.03 -7.60 -4.59
CA VAL A 67 2.05 -7.84 -3.57
C VAL A 67 3.02 -8.86 -4.14
N ASN A 68 4.29 -8.46 -4.26
CA ASN A 68 5.34 -9.28 -4.89
C ASN A 68 4.90 -9.79 -6.27
N SER A 69 4.31 -8.90 -7.06
CA SER A 69 3.83 -9.18 -8.42
C SER A 69 2.62 -10.11 -8.52
N VAL A 70 1.99 -10.43 -7.39
CA VAL A 70 0.77 -11.25 -7.36
C VAL A 70 -0.44 -10.34 -7.11
N LYS A 71 -1.39 -10.38 -8.02
CA LYS A 71 -2.59 -9.56 -7.94
C LYS A 71 -3.47 -9.98 -6.76
N ILE A 72 -3.96 -8.98 -6.01
CA ILE A 72 -4.99 -9.20 -5.00
C ILE A 72 -6.35 -9.11 -5.70
N GLU A 73 -7.25 -10.03 -5.39
CA GLU A 73 -8.62 -9.95 -5.93
C GLU A 73 -9.28 -8.64 -5.48
N PRO A 74 -10.10 -8.00 -6.34
CA PRO A 74 -10.82 -6.78 -5.96
C PRO A 74 -11.59 -6.97 -4.65
N GLY A 75 -11.36 -6.08 -3.69
CA GLY A 75 -11.95 -6.17 -2.36
C GLY A 75 -11.29 -7.19 -1.43
N GLY A 76 -10.32 -7.95 -1.93
CA GLY A 76 -9.62 -8.96 -1.13
C GLY A 76 -8.47 -8.35 -0.32
N MET A 77 -7.97 -9.13 0.64
CA MET A 77 -6.86 -8.76 1.50
C MET A 77 -5.68 -9.71 1.35
N LYS A 78 -4.48 -9.19 1.55
CA LYS A 78 -3.26 -9.99 1.56
C LYS A 78 -2.44 -9.63 2.80
N LYS A 79 -2.04 -10.66 3.56
CA LYS A 79 -1.15 -10.48 4.71
C LYS A 79 0.22 -10.02 4.22
N LEU A 80 0.77 -9.01 4.89
CA LEU A 80 2.07 -8.45 4.56
C LEU A 80 3.17 -9.08 5.41
N SER A 81 4.31 -9.27 4.79
CA SER A 81 5.54 -9.74 5.45
C SER A 81 6.65 -8.74 5.19
N ASN A 82 7.63 -8.69 6.08
CA ASN A 82 8.75 -7.75 5.97
C ASN A 82 9.38 -7.81 4.58
N ASP A 83 9.63 -6.64 4.00
CA ASP A 83 10.21 -6.43 2.67
C ASP A 83 9.29 -6.77 1.49
N ASP A 84 8.00 -6.97 1.73
CA ASP A 84 7.05 -7.14 0.63
C ASP A 84 7.00 -5.90 -0.26
N LEU A 85 6.94 -6.11 -1.57
CA LEU A 85 6.78 -5.08 -2.56
C LEU A 85 5.30 -4.93 -2.91
N ILE A 86 4.76 -3.75 -2.68
CA ILE A 86 3.36 -3.43 -2.98
C ILE A 86 3.34 -2.53 -4.21
N SER A 87 2.55 -2.89 -5.22
CA SER A 87 2.49 -2.09 -6.45
C SER A 87 1.06 -1.64 -6.76
N PHE A 88 0.94 -0.38 -7.14
CA PHE A 88 -0.29 0.25 -7.62
C PHE A 88 0.02 0.90 -8.96
N GLY A 89 -0.52 0.38 -10.06
CA GLY A 89 -0.16 0.89 -11.37
C GLY A 89 1.33 0.75 -11.60
N TYR A 90 2.03 1.88 -11.81
CA TYR A 90 3.48 1.89 -12.01
C TYR A 90 4.26 2.29 -10.75
N MET A 91 3.56 2.49 -9.64
CA MET A 91 4.21 2.87 -8.37
C MET A 91 4.44 1.65 -7.51
N SER A 92 5.61 1.57 -6.90
CA SER A 92 5.96 0.48 -6.00
C SER A 92 6.40 1.01 -4.64
N PHE A 93 5.92 0.33 -3.59
CA PHE A 93 6.22 0.66 -2.20
C PHE A 93 6.76 -0.58 -1.52
N VAL A 94 7.59 -0.38 -0.52
CA VAL A 94 8.15 -1.47 0.29
C VAL A 94 7.53 -1.41 1.68
N TYR A 95 7.00 -2.53 2.14
CA TYR A 95 6.49 -2.70 3.49
C TYR A 95 7.61 -3.23 4.39
N THR A 96 7.84 -2.59 5.54
CA THR A 96 8.86 -3.04 6.49
C THR A 96 8.31 -3.11 7.91
N GLU A 97 8.85 -4.04 8.69
CA GLU A 97 8.56 -4.21 10.10
C GLU A 97 9.83 -3.99 10.89
N LYS A 98 9.72 -3.24 12.00
CA LYS A 98 10.84 -3.01 12.93
C LYS A 98 10.37 -3.24 14.35
N ASP A 99 11.20 -3.87 15.14
CA ASP A 99 10.97 -4.06 16.57
C ASP A 99 11.30 -2.79 17.38
#